data_e965a7e41df9e42882c94154a6b5c39b
#
_entry.id   e965a7e41df9e42882c94154a6b5c39b
#
_cell.length_a   1.000
_cell.length_b   1.000
_cell.length_c   1.000
_cell.angle_alpha   90.00
_cell.angle_beta   90.00
_cell.angle_gamma   90.00
#
_symmetry.space_group_name_H-M   'P 1'
#
loop_
_entity.id
_entity.type
_entity.pdbx_description
1 polymer ?
#
loop_
_entity_poly.entity_id
_entity_poly.type
_entity_poly.pdbx_seq_one_letter_code
_entity_poly.pdbx_strand_id
1 'polypeptide(L)'
;MPSGAVVVPVEATSTLRSTVAYVTEAAMRDEYAAIHFVVLASWREEDPETAQRRADAQRILERARAWVEQDLADVGRSVDVRTAIVGEENYMFGPSEYARQLAAYAAAHDADAVVLDPEYTPVGNTTLLQPMEFELSRTSLSVTEAPVERPTRRERLAKELTGVRFASLFGVSLLFYFVLGDPLYWFDWVTGVASAAIVAITLSRISLDNEPSFPETPLRILRGMVYLPVLLAEIIKSNLLVARVILDPKLPIDPTMNRVRVLVGRGLPLMTLANSITLTPGTLTTRARDENLYVHSLIPWAREGLFDGGLERWTRFVYYGRAAARLPSPRERDDVAILQGPDATEELPIAQADGGTTAETSGDSDERNAESDAEVTDE
;
A
#
# COMPACT_ATOMS: atom_id res chain seq x y z
N MET A 1 -32.64 -4.43 -22.51
CA MET A 1 -32.02 -3.14 -22.84
C MET A 1 -30.61 -3.23 -22.29
N PRO A 2 -29.59 -2.76 -23.02
CA PRO A 2 -28.25 -2.77 -22.47
C PRO A 2 -28.29 -2.07 -21.12
N SER A 3 -27.64 -2.65 -20.12
CA SER A 3 -27.38 -2.01 -18.84
C SER A 3 -26.55 -0.75 -19.08
N GLY A 4 -26.48 0.17 -18.14
CA GLY A 4 -25.78 1.44 -18.26
C GLY A 4 -24.32 1.33 -18.73
N ALA A 5 -23.54 2.36 -18.54
CA ALA A 5 -22.13 2.34 -18.91
C ALA A 5 -21.30 1.48 -17.93
N VAL A 6 -20.21 0.89 -18.43
CA VAL A 6 -19.21 0.21 -17.61
C VAL A 6 -17.96 1.05 -17.45
N VAL A 7 -17.44 1.16 -16.24
CA VAL A 7 -16.17 1.83 -15.94
C VAL A 7 -15.07 0.80 -15.79
N VAL A 8 -13.97 0.99 -16.50
CA VAL A 8 -12.80 0.12 -16.45
C VAL A 8 -11.59 0.94 -16.04
N PRO A 9 -11.14 0.84 -14.79
CA PRO A 9 -9.89 1.47 -14.40
C PRO A 9 -8.72 0.75 -15.09
N VAL A 10 -7.86 1.52 -15.74
CA VAL A 10 -6.76 0.99 -16.56
C VAL A 10 -5.40 1.45 -16.05
N GLU A 11 -4.46 0.53 -16.12
CA GLU A 11 -3.05 0.72 -15.81
C GLU A 11 -2.20 -0.09 -16.78
N ALA A 12 -0.88 0.16 -16.82
CA ALA A 12 0.04 -0.61 -17.67
C ALA A 12 0.30 -2.02 -17.08
N THR A 13 -0.68 -2.90 -17.18
CA THR A 13 -0.60 -4.31 -16.74
C THR A 13 -0.37 -5.24 -17.92
N SER A 14 0.09 -6.46 -17.64
CA SER A 14 0.24 -7.49 -18.68
C SER A 14 -1.12 -8.07 -19.14
N THR A 15 -2.14 -7.93 -18.31
CA THR A 15 -3.52 -8.41 -18.52
C THR A 15 -4.41 -7.38 -19.20
N LEU A 16 -3.99 -6.11 -19.31
CA LEU A 16 -4.80 -5.01 -19.83
C LEU A 16 -5.42 -5.31 -21.20
N ARG A 17 -4.65 -5.86 -22.14
CA ARG A 17 -5.18 -6.18 -23.49
C ARG A 17 -6.32 -7.18 -23.43
N SER A 18 -6.19 -8.20 -22.59
CA SER A 18 -7.20 -9.24 -22.40
C SER A 18 -8.44 -8.72 -21.66
N THR A 19 -8.24 -7.83 -20.68
CA THR A 19 -9.33 -7.13 -19.99
C THR A 19 -10.12 -6.24 -20.95
N VAL A 20 -9.44 -5.48 -21.81
CA VAL A 20 -10.09 -4.67 -22.84
C VAL A 20 -10.89 -5.56 -23.81
N ALA A 21 -10.33 -6.67 -24.26
CA ALA A 21 -11.03 -7.61 -25.14
C ALA A 21 -12.29 -8.19 -24.48
N TYR A 22 -12.20 -8.58 -23.20
CA TYR A 22 -13.35 -9.08 -22.43
C TYR A 22 -14.49 -8.06 -22.35
N VAL A 23 -14.19 -6.81 -22.00
CA VAL A 23 -15.20 -5.75 -21.88
C VAL A 23 -15.80 -5.41 -23.25
N THR A 24 -14.97 -5.40 -24.31
CA THR A 24 -15.44 -5.18 -25.68
C THR A 24 -16.39 -6.28 -26.12
N GLU A 25 -16.07 -7.54 -25.82
CA GLU A 25 -16.94 -8.68 -26.12
C GLU A 25 -18.27 -8.62 -25.35
N ALA A 26 -18.24 -8.22 -24.06
CA ALA A 26 -19.43 -8.01 -23.27
C ALA A 26 -20.33 -6.90 -23.85
N ALA A 27 -19.74 -5.80 -24.30
CA ALA A 27 -20.48 -4.73 -24.98
C ALA A 27 -21.03 -5.18 -26.33
N MET A 28 -20.33 -6.04 -27.07
CA MET A 28 -20.87 -6.65 -28.30
C MET A 28 -22.08 -7.58 -28.06
N ARG A 29 -22.18 -8.14 -26.83
CA ARG A 29 -23.36 -8.92 -26.39
C ARG A 29 -24.49 -8.03 -25.84
N ASP A 30 -24.40 -6.72 -26.02
CA ASP A 30 -25.34 -5.72 -25.50
C ASP A 30 -25.48 -5.72 -23.96
N GLU A 31 -24.44 -6.17 -23.27
CA GLU A 31 -24.38 -6.10 -21.79
C GLU A 31 -24.15 -4.67 -21.31
N TYR A 32 -23.37 -3.87 -22.08
CA TYR A 32 -23.04 -2.47 -21.76
C TYR A 32 -23.34 -1.56 -22.95
N ALA A 33 -23.89 -0.38 -22.68
CA ALA A 33 -24.17 0.64 -23.68
C ALA A 33 -22.94 1.48 -24.05
N ALA A 34 -22.04 1.71 -23.09
CA ALA A 34 -20.81 2.46 -23.25
C ALA A 34 -19.70 1.88 -22.40
N ILE A 35 -18.44 2.10 -22.82
CA ILE A 35 -17.24 1.70 -22.09
C ILE A 35 -16.46 2.95 -21.72
N HIS A 36 -16.19 3.15 -20.43
CA HIS A 36 -15.39 4.25 -19.91
C HIS A 36 -14.05 3.72 -19.39
N PHE A 37 -12.97 3.97 -20.10
CA PHE A 37 -11.63 3.69 -19.59
C PHE A 37 -11.15 4.86 -18.74
N VAL A 38 -10.75 4.58 -17.51
CA VAL A 38 -10.39 5.60 -16.53
C VAL A 38 -9.01 5.31 -15.96
N VAL A 39 -8.11 6.28 -16.03
CA VAL A 39 -6.88 6.27 -15.25
C VAL A 39 -7.11 7.07 -13.98
N LEU A 40 -6.89 6.43 -12.83
CA LEU A 40 -6.94 7.11 -11.54
C LEU A 40 -5.57 7.74 -11.26
N ALA A 41 -5.53 9.08 -11.24
CA ALA A 41 -4.30 9.83 -11.05
C ALA A 41 -3.87 9.78 -9.58
N SER A 42 -2.71 9.17 -9.31
CA SER A 42 -2.07 9.18 -7.99
C SER A 42 -1.12 10.36 -7.80
N TRP A 43 -1.26 11.39 -8.63
CA TRP A 43 -0.43 12.61 -8.65
C TRP A 43 -1.30 13.85 -8.69
N ARG A 44 -0.71 14.99 -8.30
CA ARG A 44 -1.36 16.30 -8.43
C ARG A 44 -0.73 17.13 -9.54
N GLU A 45 -1.50 18.09 -10.04
CA GLU A 45 -1.06 19.00 -11.10
C GLU A 45 0.21 19.79 -10.72
N GLU A 46 0.45 20.02 -9.45
CA GLU A 46 1.61 20.74 -8.91
C GLU A 46 2.90 19.89 -8.82
N ASP A 47 2.83 18.59 -9.06
CA ASP A 47 4.00 17.70 -8.96
C ASP A 47 4.90 17.86 -10.20
N PRO A 48 6.22 17.90 -10.05
CA PRO A 48 7.16 18.17 -11.16
C PRO A 48 7.06 17.18 -12.32
N GLU A 49 6.49 16.00 -12.08
CA GLU A 49 6.43 14.87 -13.01
C GLU A 49 5.06 14.68 -13.61
N THR A 50 4.10 15.53 -13.25
CA THR A 50 2.72 15.42 -13.70
C THR A 50 2.61 15.38 -15.22
N ALA A 51 3.40 16.17 -15.93
CA ALA A 51 3.37 16.21 -17.39
C ALA A 51 3.72 14.84 -18.00
N GLN A 52 4.72 14.14 -17.46
CA GLN A 52 5.10 12.82 -17.94
C GLN A 52 4.09 11.75 -17.56
N ARG A 53 3.61 11.75 -16.31
CA ARG A 53 2.59 10.81 -15.84
C ARG A 53 1.26 10.96 -16.59
N ARG A 54 0.87 12.21 -16.87
CA ARG A 54 -0.30 12.50 -17.69
C ARG A 54 -0.12 11.98 -19.13
N ALA A 55 1.07 12.16 -19.73
CA ALA A 55 1.37 11.62 -21.04
C ALA A 55 1.37 10.08 -21.05
N ASP A 56 1.85 9.44 -20.00
CA ASP A 56 1.80 7.98 -19.86
C ASP A 56 0.36 7.49 -19.72
N ALA A 57 -0.44 8.14 -18.89
CA ALA A 57 -1.86 7.85 -18.72
C ALA A 57 -2.63 8.01 -20.05
N GLN A 58 -2.39 9.10 -20.77
CA GLN A 58 -2.99 9.33 -22.09
C GLN A 58 -2.63 8.21 -23.08
N ARG A 59 -1.36 7.79 -23.12
CA ARG A 59 -0.92 6.69 -23.98
C ARG A 59 -1.62 5.36 -23.65
N ILE A 60 -1.88 5.09 -22.38
CA ILE A 60 -2.60 3.88 -21.96
C ILE A 60 -4.06 3.97 -22.42
N LEU A 61 -4.71 5.11 -22.20
CA LEU A 61 -6.09 5.35 -22.64
C LEU A 61 -6.27 5.28 -24.16
N GLU A 62 -5.37 5.93 -24.91
CA GLU A 62 -5.36 5.86 -26.38
C GLU A 62 -5.18 4.43 -26.89
N ARG A 63 -4.29 3.66 -26.23
CA ARG A 63 -4.06 2.26 -26.58
C ARG A 63 -5.29 1.40 -26.30
N ALA A 64 -5.91 1.57 -25.12
CA ALA A 64 -7.14 0.83 -24.78
C ALA A 64 -8.25 1.14 -25.79
N ARG A 65 -8.45 2.41 -26.14
CA ARG A 65 -9.41 2.83 -27.14
C ARG A 65 -9.12 2.23 -28.53
N ALA A 66 -7.86 2.30 -28.98
CA ALA A 66 -7.46 1.75 -30.28
C ALA A 66 -7.71 0.22 -30.36
N TRP A 67 -7.52 -0.51 -29.28
CA TRP A 67 -7.82 -1.94 -29.23
C TRP A 67 -9.32 -2.22 -29.35
N VAL A 68 -10.18 -1.44 -28.68
CA VAL A 68 -11.63 -1.57 -28.85
C VAL A 68 -12.03 -1.28 -30.31
N GLU A 69 -11.53 -0.19 -30.89
CA GLU A 69 -11.80 0.18 -32.26
C GLU A 69 -11.37 -0.92 -33.26
N GLN A 70 -10.22 -1.55 -33.01
CA GLN A 70 -9.73 -2.68 -33.81
C GLN A 70 -10.65 -3.90 -33.67
N ASP A 71 -11.00 -4.29 -32.45
CA ASP A 71 -11.85 -5.48 -32.20
C ASP A 71 -13.27 -5.28 -32.76
N LEU A 72 -13.79 -4.05 -32.77
CA LEU A 72 -15.10 -3.71 -33.31
C LEU A 72 -15.10 -3.59 -34.84
N ALA A 73 -14.00 -3.18 -35.46
CA ALA A 73 -13.88 -3.04 -36.91
C ALA A 73 -14.15 -4.37 -37.65
N ASP A 74 -13.71 -5.49 -37.05
CA ASP A 74 -13.89 -6.83 -37.59
C ASP A 74 -15.37 -7.28 -37.59
N VAL A 75 -16.21 -6.66 -36.75
CA VAL A 75 -17.62 -7.07 -36.55
C VAL A 75 -18.60 -6.04 -37.11
N GLY A 76 -18.14 -4.86 -37.55
CA GLY A 76 -18.98 -3.80 -38.10
C GLY A 76 -19.96 -3.17 -37.07
N ARG A 77 -19.65 -3.24 -35.79
CA ARG A 77 -20.38 -2.60 -34.68
C ARG A 77 -19.67 -1.36 -34.18
N SER A 78 -20.39 -0.46 -33.53
CA SER A 78 -19.85 0.69 -32.83
C SER A 78 -20.36 0.71 -31.40
N VAL A 79 -19.45 0.96 -30.45
CA VAL A 79 -19.75 1.15 -29.03
C VAL A 79 -19.23 2.54 -28.63
N ASP A 80 -19.95 3.25 -27.77
CA ASP A 80 -19.46 4.54 -27.23
C ASP A 80 -18.29 4.27 -26.28
N VAL A 81 -17.11 4.77 -26.65
CA VAL A 81 -15.88 4.61 -25.85
C VAL A 81 -15.42 5.96 -25.35
N ARG A 82 -15.39 6.13 -24.04
CA ARG A 82 -14.90 7.34 -23.37
C ARG A 82 -13.62 7.05 -22.59
N THR A 83 -12.79 8.08 -22.49
CA THR A 83 -11.53 8.01 -21.75
C THR A 83 -11.43 9.20 -20.81
N ALA A 84 -10.97 8.98 -19.59
CA ALA A 84 -10.79 10.03 -18.60
C ALA A 84 -9.58 9.79 -17.70
N ILE A 85 -8.96 10.87 -17.24
CA ILE A 85 -8.02 10.86 -16.11
C ILE A 85 -8.76 11.51 -14.94
N VAL A 86 -8.84 10.82 -13.82
CA VAL A 86 -9.65 11.22 -12.65
C VAL A 86 -8.77 11.31 -11.41
N GLY A 87 -9.01 12.29 -10.55
CA GLY A 87 -8.35 12.43 -9.26
C GLY A 87 -7.07 13.27 -9.26
N GLU A 88 -6.75 13.99 -10.33
CA GLU A 88 -5.53 14.84 -10.43
C GLU A 88 -5.45 15.95 -9.36
N GLU A 89 -6.57 16.30 -8.73
CA GLU A 89 -6.62 17.30 -7.66
C GLU A 89 -6.35 16.73 -6.27
N ASN A 90 -6.35 15.39 -6.14
CA ASN A 90 -6.29 14.72 -4.84
C ASN A 90 -5.15 13.70 -4.77
N TYR A 91 -4.44 13.68 -3.66
CA TYR A 91 -3.58 12.53 -3.35
C TYR A 91 -4.43 11.33 -2.96
N MET A 92 -4.16 10.20 -3.58
CA MET A 92 -4.78 8.92 -3.25
C MET A 92 -3.72 7.99 -2.69
N PHE A 93 -3.85 7.61 -1.42
CA PHE A 93 -2.87 6.81 -0.70
C PHE A 93 -3.32 5.36 -0.48
N GLY A 94 -4.62 5.11 -0.55
CA GLY A 94 -5.17 3.80 -0.25
C GLY A 94 -6.41 3.41 -1.05
N PRO A 95 -6.82 2.13 -0.95
CA PRO A 95 -7.89 1.56 -1.75
C PRO A 95 -9.23 2.28 -1.61
N SER A 96 -9.54 2.77 -0.41
CA SER A 96 -10.79 3.47 -0.13
C SER A 96 -10.92 4.79 -0.90
N GLU A 97 -9.80 5.48 -1.11
CA GLU A 97 -9.77 6.74 -1.86
C GLU A 97 -9.93 6.49 -3.37
N TYR A 98 -9.25 5.46 -3.89
CA TYR A 98 -9.41 5.02 -5.27
C TYR A 98 -10.85 4.56 -5.56
N ALA A 99 -11.43 3.74 -4.67
CA ALA A 99 -12.81 3.28 -4.79
C ALA A 99 -13.81 4.44 -4.76
N ARG A 100 -13.58 5.44 -3.90
CA ARG A 100 -14.43 6.64 -3.80
C ARG A 100 -14.39 7.48 -5.07
N GLN A 101 -13.20 7.70 -5.64
CA GLN A 101 -13.05 8.44 -6.89
C GLN A 101 -13.71 7.72 -8.05
N LEU A 102 -13.54 6.40 -8.12
CA LEU A 102 -14.17 5.58 -9.15
C LEU A 102 -15.70 5.58 -9.05
N ALA A 103 -16.22 5.45 -7.83
CA ALA A 103 -17.66 5.51 -7.57
C ALA A 103 -18.24 6.90 -7.89
N ALA A 104 -17.54 7.97 -7.56
CA ALA A 104 -17.95 9.33 -7.92
C ALA A 104 -17.99 9.55 -9.43
N TYR A 105 -16.99 9.03 -10.14
CA TYR A 105 -16.96 9.08 -11.61
C TYR A 105 -18.11 8.28 -12.23
N ALA A 106 -18.35 7.05 -11.74
CA ALA A 106 -19.43 6.20 -12.20
C ALA A 106 -20.79 6.87 -12.01
N ALA A 107 -21.04 7.45 -10.83
CA ALA A 107 -22.28 8.17 -10.55
C ALA A 107 -22.49 9.41 -11.44
N ALA A 108 -21.40 10.13 -11.76
CA ALA A 108 -21.47 11.32 -12.64
C ALA A 108 -21.71 10.97 -14.12
N HIS A 109 -21.55 9.71 -14.51
CA HIS A 109 -21.66 9.26 -15.90
C HIS A 109 -22.70 8.16 -16.10
N ASP A 110 -23.62 7.97 -15.13
CA ASP A 110 -24.69 6.97 -15.14
C ASP A 110 -24.15 5.55 -15.43
N ALA A 111 -23.00 5.22 -14.85
CA ALA A 111 -22.40 3.91 -14.97
C ALA A 111 -22.81 3.01 -13.80
N ASP A 112 -23.28 1.80 -14.13
CA ASP A 112 -23.83 0.83 -13.17
C ASP A 112 -22.84 -0.27 -12.81
N ALA A 113 -21.78 -0.42 -13.63
CA ALA A 113 -20.82 -1.51 -13.49
C ALA A 113 -19.37 -1.02 -13.50
N VAL A 114 -18.53 -1.74 -12.78
CA VAL A 114 -17.07 -1.60 -12.78
C VAL A 114 -16.45 -2.95 -13.09
N VAL A 115 -15.58 -2.99 -14.10
CA VAL A 115 -14.78 -4.18 -14.40
C VAL A 115 -13.33 -3.90 -14.05
N LEU A 116 -12.78 -4.70 -13.15
CA LEU A 116 -11.41 -4.58 -12.66
C LEU A 116 -10.48 -5.53 -13.41
N ASP A 117 -9.33 -5.02 -13.81
CA ASP A 117 -8.23 -5.85 -14.33
C ASP A 117 -7.62 -6.67 -13.16
N PRO A 118 -7.38 -7.98 -13.33
CA PRO A 118 -6.85 -8.83 -12.26
C PRO A 118 -5.44 -8.44 -11.77
N GLU A 119 -4.70 -7.64 -12.54
CA GLU A 119 -3.41 -7.10 -12.16
C GLU A 119 -3.44 -5.59 -11.83
N TYR A 120 -4.64 -5.01 -11.72
CA TYR A 120 -4.78 -3.60 -11.37
C TYR A 120 -4.23 -3.31 -9.97
N THR A 121 -3.19 -2.52 -9.88
CA THR A 121 -2.47 -2.22 -8.63
C THR A 121 -2.05 -0.75 -8.56
N PRO A 122 -2.99 0.19 -8.46
CA PRO A 122 -2.70 1.62 -8.61
C PRO A 122 -1.75 2.20 -7.56
N VAL A 123 -1.49 1.50 -6.47
CA VAL A 123 -0.62 1.95 -5.37
C VAL A 123 0.65 1.09 -5.25
N GLY A 124 1.01 0.38 -6.32
CA GLY A 124 2.16 -0.55 -6.32
C GLY A 124 1.84 -1.91 -5.68
N ASN A 125 2.73 -2.80 -5.79
CA ASN A 125 2.90 -4.22 -5.55
C ASN A 125 2.01 -5.03 -4.61
N THR A 126 1.01 -4.51 -3.98
CA THR A 126 0.07 -5.34 -3.23
C THR A 126 -1.20 -5.45 -4.04
N THR A 127 -1.64 -6.65 -4.31
CA THR A 127 -2.94 -6.94 -4.93
C THR A 127 -4.03 -6.28 -4.11
N LEU A 128 -4.40 -5.05 -4.50
CA LEU A 128 -5.44 -4.25 -3.86
C LEU A 128 -6.84 -4.57 -4.36
N LEU A 129 -6.96 -5.52 -5.28
CA LEU A 129 -8.24 -5.91 -5.83
C LEU A 129 -9.24 -6.23 -4.72
N GLN A 130 -8.92 -7.13 -3.81
CA GLN A 130 -9.85 -7.50 -2.74
C GLN A 130 -10.27 -6.32 -1.83
N PRO A 131 -9.36 -5.48 -1.31
CA PRO A 131 -9.77 -4.30 -0.56
C PRO A 131 -10.58 -3.28 -1.39
N MET A 132 -10.23 -3.09 -2.66
CA MET A 132 -10.92 -2.18 -3.55
C MET A 132 -12.30 -2.73 -3.95
N GLU A 133 -12.40 -4.02 -4.25
CA GLU A 133 -13.68 -4.71 -4.48
C GLU A 133 -14.59 -4.61 -3.24
N PHE A 134 -14.03 -4.81 -2.04
CA PHE A 134 -14.79 -4.67 -0.80
C PHE A 134 -15.32 -3.25 -0.61
N GLU A 135 -14.52 -2.22 -0.86
CA GLU A 135 -14.97 -0.82 -0.76
C GLU A 135 -16.00 -0.48 -1.83
N LEU A 136 -15.81 -0.93 -3.06
CA LEU A 136 -16.75 -0.74 -4.15
C LEU A 136 -18.06 -1.53 -3.96
N SER A 137 -18.01 -2.72 -3.38
CA SER A 137 -19.21 -3.53 -3.09
C SER A 137 -20.16 -2.89 -2.07
N ARG A 138 -19.68 -1.90 -1.33
CA ARG A 138 -20.49 -1.07 -0.43
C ARG A 138 -21.23 0.05 -1.15
N THR A 139 -20.97 0.24 -2.43
CA THR A 139 -21.67 1.16 -3.32
C THR A 139 -22.78 0.42 -4.08
N SER A 140 -23.57 1.15 -4.85
CA SER A 140 -24.61 0.55 -5.72
C SER A 140 -24.06 -0.05 -7.03
N LEU A 141 -22.74 -0.06 -7.20
CA LEU A 141 -22.09 -0.52 -8.43
C LEU A 141 -21.96 -2.05 -8.46
N SER A 142 -22.23 -2.63 -9.62
CA SER A 142 -21.88 -4.02 -9.88
C SER A 142 -20.37 -4.13 -10.17
N VAL A 143 -19.64 -4.81 -9.30
CA VAL A 143 -18.19 -4.97 -9.45
C VAL A 143 -17.86 -6.36 -9.91
N THR A 144 -17.09 -6.47 -10.98
CA THR A 144 -16.68 -7.76 -11.55
C THR A 144 -15.18 -7.71 -11.86
N GLU A 145 -14.45 -8.73 -11.47
CA GLU A 145 -13.07 -8.95 -11.94
C GLU A 145 -13.14 -9.57 -13.35
N ALA A 146 -12.35 -9.04 -14.29
CA ALA A 146 -12.25 -9.63 -15.62
C ALA A 146 -11.71 -11.08 -15.51
N PRO A 147 -12.37 -12.07 -16.13
CA PRO A 147 -11.96 -13.48 -16.06
C PRO A 147 -10.77 -13.75 -17.00
N VAL A 148 -9.67 -13.08 -16.74
CA VAL A 148 -8.42 -13.15 -17.50
C VAL A 148 -7.39 -13.95 -16.72
N GLU A 149 -6.67 -14.84 -17.39
CA GLU A 149 -5.61 -15.63 -16.76
C GLU A 149 -4.51 -14.69 -16.22
N ARG A 150 -4.26 -14.80 -14.92
CA ARG A 150 -3.16 -14.07 -14.28
C ARG A 150 -1.84 -14.75 -14.65
N PRO A 151 -0.80 -13.99 -15.02
CA PRO A 151 0.51 -14.59 -15.22
C PRO A 151 0.96 -15.30 -13.94
N THR A 152 1.53 -16.47 -14.10
CA THR A 152 1.98 -17.28 -12.97
C THR A 152 3.06 -16.53 -12.18
N ARG A 153 3.13 -16.79 -10.87
CA ARG A 153 4.17 -16.17 -9.99
C ARG A 153 5.59 -16.37 -10.56
N ARG A 154 5.80 -17.45 -11.31
CA ARG A 154 7.08 -17.78 -11.96
C ARG A 154 7.37 -16.84 -13.12
N GLU A 155 6.37 -16.45 -13.89
CA GLU A 155 6.51 -15.47 -14.99
C GLU A 155 6.74 -14.05 -14.46
N ARG A 156 6.12 -13.69 -13.35
CA ARG A 156 6.38 -12.42 -12.67
C ARG A 156 7.81 -12.31 -12.13
N LEU A 157 8.35 -13.40 -11.60
CA LEU A 157 9.74 -13.45 -11.12
C LEU A 157 10.76 -13.50 -12.26
N ALA A 158 10.35 -13.94 -13.45
CA ALA A 158 11.15 -13.93 -14.66
C ALA A 158 11.10 -12.60 -15.43
N LYS A 159 10.38 -11.60 -14.93
CA LYS A 159 10.35 -10.26 -15.51
C LYS A 159 11.77 -9.75 -15.66
N GLU A 160 12.11 -9.39 -16.87
CA GLU A 160 13.43 -9.11 -17.39
C GLU A 160 14.29 -8.27 -16.42
N LEU A 161 15.55 -8.63 -16.31
CA LEU A 161 16.59 -7.84 -15.66
C LEU A 161 16.65 -6.46 -16.35
N THR A 162 15.83 -5.53 -15.89
CA THR A 162 15.90 -4.16 -16.40
C THR A 162 17.24 -3.59 -15.95
N GLY A 163 18.04 -3.12 -16.92
CA GLY A 163 19.35 -2.54 -16.64
C GLY A 163 19.32 -1.45 -15.56
N VAL A 164 18.21 -0.73 -15.46
CA VAL A 164 17.98 0.30 -14.43
C VAL A 164 17.89 -0.30 -13.02
N ARG A 165 17.22 -1.43 -12.85
CA ARG A 165 17.13 -2.14 -11.54
C ARG A 165 18.50 -2.63 -11.09
N PHE A 166 19.22 -3.27 -12.01
CA PHE A 166 20.57 -3.72 -11.73
C PHE A 166 21.49 -2.55 -11.35
N ALA A 167 21.51 -1.49 -12.17
CA ALA A 167 22.35 -0.31 -11.93
C ALA A 167 22.03 0.39 -10.61
N SER A 168 20.75 0.48 -10.24
CA SER A 168 20.31 1.09 -8.98
C SER A 168 20.78 0.28 -7.77
N LEU A 169 20.56 -1.03 -7.76
CA LEU A 169 21.02 -1.90 -6.68
C LEU A 169 22.54 -1.96 -6.59
N PHE A 170 23.20 -2.04 -7.73
CA PHE A 170 24.66 -2.00 -7.80
C PHE A 170 25.19 -0.70 -7.22
N GLY A 171 24.65 0.46 -7.66
CA GLY A 171 25.07 1.77 -7.19
C GLY A 171 24.84 1.97 -5.69
N VAL A 172 23.68 1.60 -5.19
CA VAL A 172 23.35 1.70 -3.75
C VAL A 172 24.26 0.78 -2.92
N SER A 173 24.47 -0.46 -3.36
CA SER A 173 25.31 -1.42 -2.65
C SER A 173 26.79 -0.98 -2.66
N LEU A 174 27.27 -0.46 -3.77
CA LEU A 174 28.63 0.06 -3.88
C LEU A 174 28.84 1.31 -3.03
N LEU A 175 27.86 2.23 -3.03
CA LEU A 175 27.89 3.41 -2.17
C LEU A 175 27.91 3.00 -0.69
N PHE A 176 27.07 2.06 -0.29
CA PHE A 176 27.03 1.55 1.09
C PHE A 176 28.37 0.89 1.48
N TYR A 177 28.96 0.15 0.55
CA TYR A 177 30.27 -0.47 0.78
C TYR A 177 31.35 0.59 1.06
N PHE A 178 31.37 1.69 0.27
CA PHE A 178 32.35 2.77 0.47
C PHE A 178 32.08 3.64 1.71
N VAL A 179 30.87 3.71 2.19
CA VAL A 179 30.56 4.37 3.48
C VAL A 179 31.17 3.61 4.66
N LEU A 180 31.31 2.28 4.53
CA LEU A 180 31.87 1.42 5.58
C LEU A 180 33.37 1.15 5.40
N GLY A 181 33.88 1.21 4.16
CA GLY A 181 35.26 0.95 3.78
C GLY A 181 36.08 2.21 3.57
N ASP A 182 37.27 2.05 2.99
CA ASP A 182 38.16 3.15 2.58
C ASP A 182 38.10 3.34 1.07
N PRO A 183 37.46 4.40 0.56
CA PRO A 183 37.36 4.66 -0.87
C PRO A 183 38.72 5.01 -1.51
N LEU A 184 39.77 5.26 -0.74
CA LEU A 184 41.11 5.52 -1.23
C LEU A 184 41.96 4.23 -1.37
N TYR A 185 41.49 3.12 -0.80
CA TYR A 185 42.21 1.86 -0.86
C TYR A 185 41.74 1.01 -2.07
N TRP A 186 42.62 0.69 -2.99
CA TRP A 186 42.30 -0.01 -4.24
C TRP A 186 41.61 -1.37 -4.05
N PHE A 187 41.94 -2.09 -2.96
CA PHE A 187 41.36 -3.38 -2.65
C PHE A 187 39.88 -3.27 -2.34
N ASP A 188 39.47 -2.17 -1.69
CA ASP A 188 38.04 -1.92 -1.37
C ASP A 188 37.23 -1.65 -2.65
N TRP A 189 37.87 -1.12 -3.69
CA TRP A 189 37.23 -1.02 -5.01
C TRP A 189 36.92 -2.38 -5.60
N VAL A 190 37.93 -3.29 -5.61
CA VAL A 190 37.74 -4.63 -6.17
C VAL A 190 36.69 -5.43 -5.42
N THR A 191 36.77 -5.46 -4.08
CA THR A 191 35.85 -6.19 -3.24
C THR A 191 34.48 -5.53 -3.21
N GLY A 192 34.40 -4.21 -3.22
CA GLY A 192 33.15 -3.43 -3.28
C GLY A 192 32.39 -3.65 -4.58
N VAL A 193 33.08 -3.59 -5.73
CA VAL A 193 32.47 -3.89 -7.04
C VAL A 193 31.98 -5.34 -7.10
N ALA A 194 32.80 -6.30 -6.65
CA ALA A 194 32.40 -7.70 -6.63
C ALA A 194 31.18 -7.95 -5.73
N SER A 195 31.18 -7.40 -4.52
CA SER A 195 30.07 -7.51 -3.57
C SER A 195 28.79 -6.86 -4.10
N ALA A 196 28.90 -5.64 -4.64
CA ALA A 196 27.79 -4.92 -5.23
C ALA A 196 27.20 -5.66 -6.44
N ALA A 197 28.04 -6.28 -7.27
CA ALA A 197 27.59 -7.08 -8.40
C ALA A 197 26.82 -8.33 -7.95
N ILE A 198 27.31 -9.04 -6.93
CA ILE A 198 26.62 -10.21 -6.37
C ILE A 198 25.25 -9.80 -5.80
N VAL A 199 25.20 -8.72 -5.01
CA VAL A 199 23.95 -8.19 -4.46
C VAL A 199 22.99 -7.78 -5.59
N ALA A 200 23.47 -7.05 -6.59
CA ALA A 200 22.64 -6.62 -7.72
C ALA A 200 22.08 -7.81 -8.52
N ILE A 201 22.89 -8.85 -8.78
CA ILE A 201 22.43 -10.05 -9.50
C ILE A 201 21.40 -10.82 -8.70
N THR A 202 21.60 -10.98 -7.39
CA THR A 202 20.73 -11.80 -6.55
C THR A 202 19.41 -11.06 -6.20
N LEU A 203 19.49 -9.78 -5.86
CA LEU A 203 18.36 -9.01 -5.39
C LEU A 203 17.57 -8.27 -6.48
N SER A 204 18.16 -8.03 -7.67
CA SER A 204 17.46 -7.32 -8.74
C SER A 204 16.16 -7.99 -9.19
N ARG A 205 16.05 -9.31 -8.98
CA ARG A 205 14.85 -10.09 -9.29
C ARG A 205 13.76 -10.04 -8.21
N ILE A 206 14.11 -9.62 -7.00
CA ILE A 206 13.25 -9.78 -5.81
C ILE A 206 12.90 -8.43 -5.17
N SER A 207 13.84 -7.48 -5.18
CA SER A 207 13.82 -6.34 -4.25
C SER A 207 13.11 -5.09 -4.75
N LEU A 208 12.95 -4.91 -6.07
CA LEU A 208 12.34 -3.72 -6.64
C LEU A 208 11.10 -4.09 -7.43
N ASP A 209 9.97 -3.91 -6.81
CA ASP A 209 8.67 -4.08 -7.42
C ASP A 209 8.35 -2.93 -8.42
N ASN A 210 8.74 -1.70 -8.08
CA ASN A 210 8.67 -0.56 -8.99
C ASN A 210 10.05 -0.21 -9.54
N GLU A 211 10.13 0.07 -10.82
CA GLU A 211 11.37 0.54 -11.44
C GLU A 211 11.74 1.92 -10.87
N PRO A 212 13.01 2.10 -10.44
CA PRO A 212 13.50 3.42 -10.08
C PRO A 212 13.38 4.35 -11.30
N SER A 213 12.57 5.40 -11.17
CA SER A 213 12.41 6.37 -12.25
C SER A 213 13.39 7.53 -12.11
N PHE A 214 13.97 7.97 -13.22
CA PHE A 214 14.65 9.24 -13.31
C PHE A 214 13.61 10.28 -13.80
N PRO A 215 13.46 11.45 -13.15
CA PRO A 215 14.31 12.07 -12.11
C PRO A 215 13.84 11.84 -10.64
N GLU A 216 12.80 11.05 -10.36
CA GLU A 216 12.19 10.92 -9.03
C GLU A 216 13.16 10.39 -7.97
N THR A 217 13.89 9.34 -8.30
CA THR A 217 14.75 8.65 -7.34
C THR A 217 15.84 9.56 -6.77
N PRO A 218 16.59 10.35 -7.57
CA PRO A 218 17.57 11.29 -7.02
C PRO A 218 16.95 12.36 -6.12
N LEU A 219 15.78 12.87 -6.49
CA LEU A 219 15.10 13.89 -5.71
C LEU A 219 14.58 13.33 -4.37
N ARG A 220 14.06 12.09 -4.36
CA ARG A 220 13.68 11.39 -3.13
C ARG A 220 14.87 11.14 -2.21
N ILE A 221 16.02 10.76 -2.78
CA ILE A 221 17.27 10.60 -2.02
C ILE A 221 17.68 11.93 -1.40
N LEU A 222 17.67 13.02 -2.16
CA LEU A 222 18.02 14.35 -1.65
C LEU A 222 17.07 14.80 -0.53
N ARG A 223 15.77 14.60 -0.69
CA ARG A 223 14.78 14.88 0.35
C ARG A 223 14.98 13.99 1.57
N GLY A 224 15.34 12.72 1.38
CA GLY A 224 15.70 11.78 2.44
C GLY A 224 16.94 12.23 3.23
N MET A 225 17.95 12.77 2.55
CA MET A 225 19.13 13.37 3.22
C MET A 225 18.75 14.57 4.08
N VAL A 226 17.74 15.35 3.71
CA VAL A 226 17.21 16.45 4.54
C VAL A 226 16.39 15.91 5.72
N TYR A 227 15.66 14.79 5.51
CA TYR A 227 14.87 14.16 6.57
C TYR A 227 15.74 13.49 7.64
N LEU A 228 16.87 12.89 7.27
CA LEU A 228 17.72 12.12 8.18
C LEU A 228 18.16 12.91 9.42
N PRO A 229 18.69 14.15 9.33
CA PRO A 229 19.03 14.95 10.52
C PRO A 229 17.83 15.31 11.37
N VAL A 230 16.64 15.49 10.77
CA VAL A 230 15.40 15.75 11.53
C VAL A 230 15.01 14.50 12.32
N LEU A 231 15.04 13.33 11.70
CA LEU A 231 14.77 12.05 12.36
C LEU A 231 15.77 11.82 13.51
N LEU A 232 17.05 12.08 13.28
CA LEU A 232 18.09 11.96 14.31
C LEU A 232 17.83 12.91 15.51
N ALA A 233 17.42 14.14 15.25
CA ALA A 233 17.05 15.09 16.27
C ALA A 233 15.84 14.61 17.10
N GLU A 234 14.81 14.06 16.45
CA GLU A 234 13.65 13.46 17.14
C GLU A 234 14.06 12.22 17.97
N ILE A 235 14.95 11.37 17.47
CA ILE A 235 15.50 10.24 18.22
C ILE A 235 16.24 10.72 19.47
N ILE A 236 17.12 11.71 19.35
CA ILE A 236 17.88 12.25 20.50
C ILE A 236 16.92 12.86 21.52
N LYS A 237 15.98 13.68 21.09
CA LYS A 237 14.98 14.31 21.95
C LYS A 237 14.14 13.28 22.70
N SER A 238 13.65 12.26 22.01
CA SER A 238 12.86 11.16 22.59
C SER A 238 13.67 10.35 23.57
N ASN A 239 14.94 10.05 23.28
CA ASN A 239 15.84 9.39 24.22
C ASN A 239 16.00 10.17 25.55
N LEU A 240 16.19 11.48 25.45
CA LEU A 240 16.34 12.33 26.64
C LEU A 240 15.05 12.38 27.48
N LEU A 241 13.90 12.44 26.82
CA LEU A 241 12.60 12.46 27.49
C LEU A 241 12.28 11.12 28.17
N VAL A 242 12.48 10.02 27.48
CA VAL A 242 12.27 8.67 28.03
C VAL A 242 13.26 8.41 29.18
N ALA A 243 14.53 8.80 29.02
CA ALA A 243 15.51 8.69 30.10
C ALA A 243 15.08 9.48 31.33
N ARG A 244 14.55 10.70 31.17
CA ARG A 244 14.00 11.50 32.27
C ARG A 244 12.86 10.79 32.99
N VAL A 245 11.94 10.17 32.23
CA VAL A 245 10.81 9.40 32.79
C VAL A 245 11.31 8.19 33.57
N ILE A 246 12.29 7.45 33.04
CA ILE A 246 12.87 6.28 33.73
C ILE A 246 13.60 6.66 35.02
N LEU A 247 14.25 7.82 35.03
CA LEU A 247 14.98 8.33 36.19
C LEU A 247 14.05 9.01 37.21
N ASP A 248 12.79 9.27 36.88
CA ASP A 248 11.82 9.83 37.83
C ASP A 248 11.35 8.75 38.81
N PRO A 249 11.49 8.95 40.15
CA PRO A 249 11.02 7.99 41.13
C PRO A 249 9.53 7.65 41.06
N LYS A 250 8.72 8.54 40.46
CA LYS A 250 7.28 8.34 40.27
C LYS A 250 6.95 7.50 39.03
N LEU A 251 7.95 7.27 38.16
CA LEU A 251 7.85 6.53 36.92
C LEU A 251 6.54 6.86 36.16
N PRO A 252 6.35 8.11 35.67
CA PRO A 252 5.08 8.56 35.08
C PRO A 252 4.92 8.00 33.64
N ILE A 253 4.68 6.71 33.55
CA ILE A 253 4.36 6.02 32.30
C ILE A 253 2.82 5.93 32.13
N ASP A 254 2.37 5.99 30.90
CA ASP A 254 0.96 5.83 30.50
C ASP A 254 0.91 5.03 29.21
N PRO A 255 1.12 3.71 29.28
CA PRO A 255 1.18 2.88 28.10
C PRO A 255 -0.19 2.75 27.45
N THR A 256 -0.28 3.11 26.17
CA THR A 256 -1.51 3.05 25.38
C THR A 256 -1.27 2.38 24.03
N MET A 257 -2.30 1.68 23.52
CA MET A 257 -2.35 1.22 22.15
C MET A 257 -3.18 2.21 21.34
N ASN A 258 -2.61 2.71 20.26
CA ASN A 258 -3.22 3.75 19.47
C ASN A 258 -3.39 3.27 18.02
N ARG A 259 -4.50 3.64 17.39
CA ARG A 259 -4.69 3.53 15.95
C ARG A 259 -4.55 4.92 15.34
N VAL A 260 -3.73 5.01 14.31
CA VAL A 260 -3.56 6.23 13.54
C VAL A 260 -3.73 5.90 12.07
N ARG A 261 -4.68 6.52 11.42
CA ARG A 261 -4.82 6.46 9.97
C ARG A 261 -3.84 7.46 9.35
N VAL A 262 -2.96 6.94 8.49
CA VAL A 262 -1.88 7.72 7.90
C VAL A 262 -2.11 7.93 6.40
N LEU A 263 -1.80 9.13 5.93
CA LEU A 263 -1.85 9.50 4.52
C LEU A 263 -0.48 9.34 3.89
N VAL A 264 -0.02 8.09 3.83
CA VAL A 264 1.20 7.69 3.10
C VAL A 264 0.90 6.40 2.33
N GLY A 265 1.40 6.33 1.11
CA GLY A 265 1.22 5.14 0.27
C GLY A 265 1.88 3.90 0.87
N ARG A 266 1.42 2.74 0.43
CA ARG A 266 1.96 1.45 0.86
C ARG A 266 3.41 1.24 0.40
N GLY A 267 4.04 0.19 0.90
CA GLY A 267 5.41 -0.15 0.56
C GLY A 267 6.43 0.73 1.27
N LEU A 268 7.38 1.29 0.54
CA LEU A 268 8.48 2.06 1.10
C LEU A 268 8.06 3.28 1.95
N PRO A 269 7.07 4.11 1.55
CA PRO A 269 6.63 5.23 2.38
C PRO A 269 6.09 4.77 3.75
N LEU A 270 5.20 3.80 3.76
CA LEU A 270 4.62 3.26 4.99
C LEU A 270 5.67 2.59 5.88
N MET A 271 6.58 1.83 5.26
CA MET A 271 7.69 1.19 5.97
C MET A 271 8.66 2.22 6.57
N THR A 272 8.97 3.29 5.83
CA THR A 272 9.79 4.40 6.34
C THR A 272 9.14 5.06 7.53
N LEU A 273 7.84 5.36 7.47
CA LEU A 273 7.10 5.95 8.58
C LEU A 273 7.07 5.02 9.80
N ALA A 274 6.68 3.76 9.62
CA ALA A 274 6.59 2.77 10.69
C ALA A 274 7.94 2.55 11.40
N ASN A 275 9.03 2.47 10.62
CA ASN A 275 10.37 2.36 11.18
C ASN A 275 10.81 3.65 11.88
N SER A 276 10.50 4.83 11.34
CA SER A 276 10.82 6.11 11.99
C SER A 276 10.10 6.26 13.33
N ILE A 277 8.84 5.85 13.42
CA ILE A 277 8.07 5.80 14.68
C ILE A 277 8.74 4.83 15.65
N THR A 278 9.14 3.65 15.21
CA THR A 278 9.78 2.65 16.09
C THR A 278 11.19 3.05 16.52
N LEU A 279 11.93 3.79 15.69
CA LEU A 279 13.24 4.32 16.02
C LEU A 279 13.20 5.46 17.04
N THR A 280 12.03 6.09 17.23
CA THR A 280 11.85 7.11 18.26
C THR A 280 11.45 6.45 19.59
N PRO A 281 12.29 6.48 20.64
CA PRO A 281 11.99 5.87 21.93
C PRO A 281 10.66 6.33 22.52
N GLY A 282 9.92 5.38 23.07
CA GLY A 282 8.60 5.63 23.63
C GLY A 282 7.45 5.31 22.69
N THR A 283 7.75 4.90 21.43
CA THR A 283 6.75 4.40 20.47
C THR A 283 7.22 3.13 19.78
N LEU A 284 6.30 2.23 19.50
CA LEU A 284 6.54 0.98 18.78
C LEU A 284 5.38 0.70 17.82
N THR A 285 5.65 0.65 16.54
CA THR A 285 4.66 0.20 15.55
C THR A 285 4.52 -1.32 15.66
N THR A 286 3.36 -1.78 16.10
CA THR A 286 3.08 -3.21 16.30
C THR A 286 2.47 -3.84 15.07
N ARG A 287 1.68 -3.08 14.30
CA ARG A 287 1.00 -3.56 13.11
C ARG A 287 0.76 -2.41 12.14
N ALA A 288 0.86 -2.72 10.85
CA ALA A 288 0.37 -1.87 9.78
C ALA A 288 -0.69 -2.66 8.99
N ARG A 289 -1.89 -2.12 8.85
CA ARG A 289 -2.94 -2.73 8.06
C ARG A 289 -3.65 -1.63 7.27
N ASP A 290 -3.59 -1.77 5.97
CA ASP A 290 -4.13 -0.79 5.04
C ASP A 290 -3.52 0.60 5.27
N GLU A 291 -4.30 1.60 5.61
CA GLU A 291 -3.87 2.96 5.95
C GLU A 291 -3.70 3.16 7.47
N ASN A 292 -3.93 2.12 8.28
CA ASN A 292 -3.90 2.22 9.73
C ASN A 292 -2.58 1.68 10.29
N LEU A 293 -1.94 2.47 11.12
CA LEU A 293 -0.84 2.05 11.97
C LEU A 293 -1.36 1.83 13.40
N TYR A 294 -1.02 0.68 13.96
CA TYR A 294 -1.26 0.35 15.35
C TYR A 294 0.06 0.55 16.09
N VAL A 295 0.07 1.53 16.97
CA VAL A 295 1.29 1.98 17.63
C VAL A 295 1.11 1.93 19.14
N HIS A 296 2.00 1.20 19.81
CA HIS A 296 2.11 1.26 21.25
C HIS A 296 2.93 2.49 21.65
N SER A 297 2.41 3.33 22.53
CA SER A 297 3.12 4.46 23.13
C SER A 297 3.27 4.29 24.62
N LEU A 298 4.45 4.59 25.15
CA LEU A 298 4.82 4.39 26.55
C LEU A 298 4.45 5.59 27.42
N ILE A 299 4.48 6.77 26.87
CA ILE A 299 4.30 8.04 27.59
C ILE A 299 3.37 8.98 26.81
N PRO A 300 2.60 9.84 27.47
CA PRO A 300 1.67 10.78 26.83
C PRO A 300 2.32 11.65 25.76
N TRP A 301 3.50 12.17 26.04
CA TRP A 301 4.22 13.00 25.08
C TRP A 301 4.51 12.29 23.74
N ALA A 302 4.87 10.99 23.78
CA ALA A 302 5.13 10.21 22.59
C ALA A 302 3.83 9.98 21.78
N ARG A 303 2.71 9.74 22.48
CA ARG A 303 1.37 9.66 21.91
C ARG A 303 0.97 10.97 21.21
N GLU A 304 1.15 12.09 21.88
CA GLU A 304 0.84 13.40 21.32
C GLU A 304 1.66 13.67 20.04
N GLY A 305 2.96 13.41 20.08
CA GLY A 305 3.83 13.56 18.90
C GLY A 305 3.42 12.67 17.72
N LEU A 306 2.89 11.47 17.98
CA LEU A 306 2.33 10.59 16.97
C LEU A 306 1.08 11.21 16.35
N PHE A 307 0.17 11.75 17.16
CA PHE A 307 -1.09 12.36 16.70
C PHE A 307 -0.87 13.68 15.94
N ASP A 308 0.14 14.46 16.32
CA ASP A 308 0.55 15.68 15.62
C ASP A 308 1.20 15.40 14.25
N GLY A 309 1.56 14.13 13.99
CA GLY A 309 1.95 13.64 12.66
C GLY A 309 3.24 14.23 12.11
N GLY A 310 4.17 14.65 12.98
CA GLY A 310 5.44 15.21 12.54
C GLY A 310 6.24 14.30 11.61
N LEU A 311 6.39 13.02 11.97
CA LEU A 311 7.09 12.01 11.16
C LEU A 311 6.32 11.68 9.87
N GLU A 312 4.98 11.67 9.91
CA GLU A 312 4.15 11.48 8.72
C GLU A 312 4.34 12.62 7.71
N ARG A 313 4.34 13.87 8.18
CA ARG A 313 4.60 15.05 7.35
C ARG A 313 5.95 14.97 6.65
N TRP A 314 6.99 14.57 7.36
CA TRP A 314 8.32 14.40 6.80
C TRP A 314 8.42 13.25 5.82
N THR A 315 7.76 12.13 6.10
CA THR A 315 7.65 11.01 5.16
C THR A 315 6.94 11.43 3.88
N ARG A 316 5.83 12.17 3.99
CA ARG A 316 5.16 12.76 2.82
C ARG A 316 6.08 13.70 2.04
N PHE A 317 6.88 14.52 2.72
CA PHE A 317 7.85 15.39 2.05
C PHE A 317 8.87 14.58 1.23
N VAL A 318 9.40 13.50 1.77
CA VAL A 318 10.40 12.67 1.09
C VAL A 318 9.82 12.06 -0.18
N TYR A 319 8.67 11.44 -0.09
CA TYR A 319 8.10 10.64 -1.18
C TYR A 319 7.24 11.44 -2.16
N TYR A 320 6.52 12.46 -1.70
CA TYR A 320 5.52 13.18 -2.49
C TYR A 320 5.77 14.68 -2.59
N GLY A 321 6.75 15.22 -1.86
CA GLY A 321 7.16 16.60 -1.95
C GLY A 321 6.44 17.55 -1.01
N ARG A 322 6.62 18.86 -1.25
CA ARG A 322 6.18 19.92 -0.33
C ARG A 322 4.66 20.06 -0.24
N ALA A 323 3.95 19.82 -1.33
CA ALA A 323 2.49 19.95 -1.36
C ALA A 323 1.85 18.89 -0.45
N ALA A 324 2.27 17.61 -0.56
CA ALA A 324 1.80 16.54 0.31
C ALA A 324 2.18 16.74 1.79
N ALA A 325 3.32 17.37 2.06
CA ALA A 325 3.73 17.70 3.42
C ALA A 325 2.81 18.72 4.12
N ARG A 326 2.01 19.48 3.36
CA ARG A 326 1.06 20.48 3.90
C ARG A 326 -0.31 19.91 4.22
N LEU A 327 -0.56 18.66 3.88
CA LEU A 327 -1.81 17.98 4.26
C LEU A 327 -1.96 17.96 5.78
N PRO A 328 -3.20 18.04 6.29
CA PRO A 328 -3.47 18.05 7.72
C PRO A 328 -2.86 16.86 8.47
N SER A 329 -2.56 17.05 9.74
CA SER A 329 -2.09 15.98 10.64
C SER A 329 -3.19 14.97 10.95
N PRO A 330 -2.85 13.77 11.47
CA PRO A 330 -3.85 12.80 11.89
C PRO A 330 -4.87 13.36 12.89
N ARG A 331 -4.43 14.20 13.82
CA ARG A 331 -5.30 14.88 14.78
C ARG A 331 -6.26 15.86 14.11
N GLU A 332 -5.79 16.68 13.17
CA GLU A 332 -6.61 17.64 12.45
C GLU A 332 -7.66 16.98 11.54
N ARG A 333 -7.42 15.72 11.16
CA ARG A 333 -8.32 14.91 10.34
C ARG A 333 -9.29 14.06 11.16
N ASP A 334 -9.14 14.03 12.49
CA ASP A 334 -9.86 13.11 13.40
C ASP A 334 -9.57 11.61 13.08
N ASP A 335 -8.35 11.33 12.61
CA ASP A 335 -7.88 10.02 12.17
C ASP A 335 -7.11 9.27 13.27
N VAL A 336 -7.37 9.55 14.53
CA VAL A 336 -6.69 8.98 15.69
C VAL A 336 -7.68 8.33 16.66
N ALA A 337 -7.29 7.21 17.22
CA ALA A 337 -8.08 6.54 18.27
C ALA A 337 -7.13 5.89 19.30
N ILE A 338 -7.51 5.95 20.57
CA ILE A 338 -6.88 5.21 21.65
C ILE A 338 -7.68 3.93 21.86
N LEU A 339 -7.05 2.79 21.58
CA LEU A 339 -7.69 1.48 21.59
C LEU A 339 -7.60 0.80 22.96
N GLN A 340 -6.56 1.13 23.73
CA GLN A 340 -6.31 0.55 25.05
C GLN A 340 -5.57 1.56 25.92
N GLY A 341 -5.98 1.68 27.18
CA GLY A 341 -5.45 2.61 28.16
C GLY A 341 -6.60 3.26 28.94
N PRO A 342 -6.30 4.11 29.92
CA PRO A 342 -7.31 4.77 30.74
C PRO A 342 -8.24 5.69 29.93
N ASP A 343 -7.76 6.21 28.80
CA ASP A 343 -8.48 7.15 27.92
C ASP A 343 -8.95 6.47 26.61
N ALA A 344 -9.22 5.16 26.62
CA ALA A 344 -9.62 4.43 25.42
C ALA A 344 -10.90 5.04 24.80
N THR A 345 -10.82 5.40 23.52
CA THR A 345 -11.92 5.98 22.73
C THR A 345 -12.59 4.96 21.81
N GLU A 346 -11.92 3.84 21.55
CA GLU A 346 -12.41 2.77 20.68
C GLU A 346 -11.89 1.42 21.20
N GLU A 347 -12.67 0.36 21.07
CA GLU A 347 -12.22 -0.99 21.45
C GLU A 347 -11.25 -1.56 20.40
N LEU A 348 -10.25 -2.32 20.87
CA LEU A 348 -9.37 -3.09 19.99
C LEU A 348 -10.22 -4.00 19.10
N PRO A 349 -10.06 -3.97 17.77
CA PRO A 349 -10.67 -4.97 16.92
C PRO A 349 -10.07 -6.33 17.31
N ILE A 350 -10.86 -7.14 18.02
CA ILE A 350 -10.50 -8.51 18.37
C ILE A 350 -10.16 -9.20 17.04
N ALA A 351 -8.94 -9.68 16.91
CA ALA A 351 -8.57 -10.48 15.77
C ALA A 351 -9.55 -11.66 15.73
N GLN A 352 -10.44 -11.68 14.73
CA GLN A 352 -11.09 -12.92 14.35
C GLN A 352 -9.94 -13.85 14.01
N ALA A 353 -9.69 -14.81 14.89
CA ALA A 353 -8.76 -15.89 14.65
C ALA A 353 -9.19 -16.51 13.33
N ASP A 354 -8.29 -16.53 12.38
CA ASP A 354 -8.43 -17.31 11.15
C ASP A 354 -8.91 -18.70 11.58
N GLY A 355 -10.06 -19.11 11.01
CA GLY A 355 -10.75 -20.32 11.38
C GLY A 355 -9.89 -21.56 11.37
N GLY A 356 -9.32 -21.86 12.51
CA GLY A 356 -8.86 -23.20 12.89
C GLY A 356 -10.07 -23.94 13.39
N THR A 357 -10.48 -24.94 12.63
CA THR A 357 -11.47 -25.97 12.92
C THR A 357 -11.40 -26.40 14.37
N THR A 358 -12.30 -25.91 15.21
CA THR A 358 -12.60 -26.55 16.49
C THR A 358 -13.46 -27.77 16.19
N ALA A 359 -12.85 -28.95 16.28
CA ALA A 359 -13.57 -30.19 16.38
C ALA A 359 -14.51 -30.09 17.60
N GLU A 360 -15.80 -30.12 17.35
CA GLU A 360 -16.84 -30.31 18.35
C GLU A 360 -16.62 -31.67 19.00
N THR A 361 -16.12 -31.65 20.22
CA THR A 361 -16.25 -32.81 21.11
C THR A 361 -17.57 -32.66 21.86
N SER A 362 -18.61 -33.28 21.33
CA SER A 362 -19.86 -33.46 22.02
C SER A 362 -19.60 -34.33 23.26
N GLY A 363 -19.57 -33.70 24.42
CA GLY A 363 -19.59 -34.36 25.70
C GLY A 363 -21.02 -34.77 26.01
N ASP A 364 -21.27 -36.06 25.94
CA ASP A 364 -22.47 -36.69 26.47
C ASP A 364 -22.32 -36.81 27.99
N SER A 365 -23.16 -36.12 28.72
CA SER A 365 -23.29 -36.26 30.16
C SER A 365 -24.34 -37.31 30.45
N ASP A 366 -23.95 -38.44 30.97
CA ASP A 366 -24.86 -39.30 31.69
C ASP A 366 -24.30 -39.70 33.07
N GLU A 367 -25.02 -39.17 34.08
CA GLU A 367 -24.95 -39.62 35.46
C GLU A 367 -25.25 -41.10 35.58
N ARG A 368 -24.48 -41.82 36.37
CA ARG A 368 -25.06 -42.80 37.31
C ARG A 368 -24.07 -43.20 38.42
N ASN A 369 -24.57 -42.94 39.64
CA ASN A 369 -24.19 -43.46 40.93
C ASN A 369 -23.87 -44.96 40.94
N ALA A 370 -22.97 -45.33 41.77
CA ALA A 370 -23.12 -46.29 42.89
C ALA A 370 -21.80 -47.04 43.14
N GLU A 371 -21.28 -46.75 44.30
CA GLU A 371 -21.01 -47.69 45.41
C GLU A 371 -20.15 -48.94 45.09
N SER A 372 -19.22 -49.13 45.99
CA SER A 372 -18.88 -50.37 46.70
C SER A 372 -17.46 -50.88 46.50
N ASP A 373 -16.74 -50.70 47.56
CA ASP A 373 -15.91 -51.67 48.33
C ASP A 373 -14.83 -52.54 47.65
N ALA A 374 -13.68 -52.35 48.22
CA ALA A 374 -12.85 -53.36 48.91
C ALA A 374 -11.85 -54.20 48.08
N GLU A 375 -10.70 -54.23 48.72
CA GLU A 375 -9.74 -55.34 48.92
C GLU A 375 -8.69 -55.60 47.80
N VAL A 376 -7.48 -55.26 48.12
CA VAL A 376 -6.40 -56.06 48.74
C VAL A 376 -5.68 -57.05 47.80
N THR A 377 -4.37 -56.97 47.89
CA THR A 377 -3.28 -57.92 47.70
C THR A 377 -2.57 -58.02 46.37
N ASP A 378 -1.27 -57.73 46.54
CA ASP A 378 -0.04 -58.43 46.23
C ASP A 378 0.08 -59.17 44.87
N GLU A 379 0.96 -58.73 44.04
CA GLU A 379 2.28 -59.35 43.77
C GLU A 379 3.13 -58.33 42.91
#